data_fb3c9b4278f1ad87719431ef79ae4783
#
_entry.id   fb3c9b4278f1ad87719431ef79ae4783
#
_cell.length_a   1.000
_cell.length_b   1.000
_cell.length_c   1.000
_cell.angle_alpha   90.00
_cell.angle_beta   90.00
_cell.angle_gamma   90.00
#
_symmetry.space_group_name_H-M   'P 1'
#
loop_
_entity.id
_entity.type
_entity.pdbx_description
1 polymer ?
#
loop_
_entity_poly.entity_id
_entity_poly.type
_entity_poly.pdbx_seq_one_letter_code
_entity_poly.pdbx_strand_id
1 'polypeptide(L)'
;MKKNLCFFVATMLLAIVTSAQDITTDSVAILDSIKHAGTRVQIRYVPIPKEKPKPNEFFSVQLGAFIAELPSSKFAIAENVYHIVNEEEIYVYLSGEFNDLNDAVLEKRKLKNKGQKNIYVVKVIDKRKIVIVE
;
A
#
# COMPACT_ATOMS: atom_id res chain seq x y z
N MET A 1 40.24 51.60 -26.02
CA MET A 1 40.67 50.84 -24.81
C MET A 1 39.45 50.13 -24.24
N LYS A 2 39.59 48.92 -23.95
CA LYS A 2 38.75 47.96 -23.18
C LYS A 2 38.22 46.82 -24.02
N LYS A 3 38.80 45.71 -23.72
CA LYS A 3 38.72 44.38 -24.30
C LYS A 3 37.43 43.73 -23.91
N ASN A 4 36.64 43.32 -24.89
CA ASN A 4 35.46 42.48 -24.66
C ASN A 4 35.91 41.01 -24.71
N LEU A 5 35.85 40.37 -23.55
CA LEU A 5 36.07 38.95 -23.40
C LEU A 5 34.75 38.22 -23.70
N CYS A 6 34.68 37.63 -24.88
CA CYS A 6 33.59 36.71 -25.22
C CYS A 6 33.74 35.41 -24.46
N PHE A 7 32.91 35.21 -23.50
CA PHE A 7 32.73 33.91 -22.87
C PHE A 7 31.78 33.06 -23.71
N PHE A 8 32.34 32.12 -24.43
CA PHE A 8 31.56 31.04 -25.04
C PHE A 8 31.16 30.04 -23.97
N VAL A 9 29.93 30.12 -23.54
CA VAL A 9 29.32 29.05 -22.73
C VAL A 9 28.73 28.05 -23.71
N ALA A 10 29.44 26.97 -23.95
CA ALA A 10 28.91 25.81 -24.64
C ALA A 10 27.92 25.12 -23.72
N THR A 11 26.64 25.38 -23.90
CA THR A 11 25.56 24.62 -23.28
C THR A 11 25.48 23.26 -23.97
N MET A 12 26.06 22.26 -23.34
CA MET A 12 25.91 20.88 -23.73
C MET A 12 24.51 20.42 -23.28
N LEU A 13 23.59 20.42 -24.23
CA LEU A 13 22.23 19.92 -24.01
C LEU A 13 22.29 18.39 -23.94
N LEU A 14 22.40 17.86 -22.71
CA LEU A 14 22.29 16.42 -22.46
C LEU A 14 20.81 16.06 -22.53
N ALA A 15 20.36 15.58 -23.67
CA ALA A 15 19.04 14.99 -23.81
C ALA A 15 19.02 13.67 -23.02
N ILE A 16 18.51 13.73 -21.80
CA ILE A 16 18.16 12.52 -21.05
C ILE A 16 16.86 12.02 -21.65
N VAL A 17 16.98 11.02 -22.51
CA VAL A 17 15.83 10.21 -22.92
C VAL A 17 15.46 9.35 -21.73
N THR A 18 14.53 9.83 -20.91
CA THR A 18 13.86 9.00 -19.92
C THR A 18 12.84 8.14 -20.65
N SER A 19 13.25 6.95 -21.06
CA SER A 19 12.30 5.90 -21.41
C SER A 19 11.53 5.56 -20.13
N ALA A 20 10.28 5.99 -20.07
CA ALA A 20 9.34 5.52 -19.08
C ALA A 20 9.13 4.02 -19.32
N GLN A 21 9.90 3.20 -18.63
CA GLN A 21 9.55 1.79 -18.46
C GLN A 21 8.44 1.76 -17.42
N ASP A 22 7.25 1.42 -17.86
CA ASP A 22 6.19 0.92 -17.01
C ASP A 22 6.71 -0.33 -16.27
N ILE A 23 7.34 -0.07 -15.13
CA ILE A 23 7.66 -1.13 -14.20
C ILE A 23 6.39 -1.40 -13.42
N THR A 24 5.57 -2.29 -13.93
CA THR A 24 4.57 -2.99 -13.12
C THR A 24 5.35 -3.80 -12.08
N THR A 25 5.60 -3.15 -10.94
CA THR A 25 6.36 -3.73 -9.85
C THR A 25 5.48 -4.67 -9.04
N ASP A 26 5.14 -5.81 -9.63
CA ASP A 26 4.60 -6.97 -8.91
C ASP A 26 5.66 -8.08 -8.86
N SER A 27 6.87 -7.70 -8.53
CA SER A 27 7.95 -8.67 -8.39
C SER A 27 8.76 -8.33 -7.15
N VAL A 28 8.33 -8.84 -6.01
CA VAL A 28 9.27 -9.04 -4.91
C VAL A 28 10.11 -10.25 -5.29
N ALA A 29 11.14 -10.01 -6.08
CA ALA A 29 12.20 -10.97 -6.29
C ALA A 29 13.05 -11.01 -5.03
N ILE A 30 12.82 -12.00 -4.18
CA ILE A 30 13.80 -12.39 -3.17
C ILE A 30 14.93 -13.08 -3.93
N LEU A 31 15.96 -12.31 -4.26
CA LEU A 31 17.20 -12.84 -4.79
C LEU A 31 18.03 -13.34 -3.60
N ASP A 32 17.70 -14.51 -3.10
CA ASP A 32 18.64 -15.27 -2.27
C ASP A 32 19.58 -16.04 -3.19
N SER A 33 20.75 -15.47 -3.39
CA SER A 33 21.88 -16.14 -4.05
C SER A 33 22.43 -17.24 -3.16
N ILE A 34 21.79 -18.40 -3.18
CA ILE A 34 22.43 -19.62 -2.68
C ILE A 34 23.24 -20.21 -3.83
N LYS A 35 24.51 -19.87 -3.89
CA LYS A 35 25.49 -20.60 -4.69
C LYS A 35 25.74 -21.96 -4.05
N HIS A 36 24.96 -22.96 -4.40
CA HIS A 36 25.32 -24.36 -4.19
C HIS A 36 24.97 -25.16 -5.45
N ALA A 37 26.05 -25.67 -6.03
CA ALA A 37 26.12 -26.84 -6.92
C ALA A 37 24.87 -27.15 -7.77
N GLY A 38 24.84 -26.66 -9.01
CA GLY A 38 24.36 -27.43 -10.17
C GLY A 38 22.86 -27.70 -10.30
N THR A 39 22.03 -27.38 -9.34
CA THR A 39 20.60 -27.61 -9.44
C THR A 39 19.88 -26.32 -9.83
N ARG A 40 19.47 -26.24 -11.08
CA ARG A 40 18.66 -25.11 -11.58
C ARG A 40 17.27 -25.21 -10.97
N VAL A 41 17.04 -24.52 -9.85
CA VAL A 41 15.70 -24.40 -9.27
C VAL A 41 14.87 -23.52 -10.20
N GLN A 42 13.93 -24.14 -10.92
CA GLN A 42 12.93 -23.37 -11.66
C GLN A 42 11.89 -22.87 -10.65
N ILE A 43 11.96 -21.57 -10.31
CA ILE A 43 10.92 -20.93 -9.54
C ILE A 43 9.69 -20.83 -10.45
N ARG A 44 8.73 -21.70 -10.25
CA ARG A 44 7.42 -21.59 -10.89
C ARG A 44 6.65 -20.48 -10.18
N TYR A 45 6.47 -19.37 -10.85
CA TYR A 45 5.54 -18.34 -10.41
C TYR A 45 4.13 -18.95 -10.42
N VAL A 46 3.59 -19.20 -9.25
CA VAL A 46 2.15 -19.47 -9.10
C VAL A 46 1.50 -18.11 -8.87
N PRO A 47 0.73 -17.58 -9.82
CA PRO A 47 0.01 -16.35 -9.59
C PRO A 47 -0.96 -16.57 -8.42
N ILE A 48 -0.84 -15.75 -7.39
CA ILE A 48 -1.82 -15.74 -6.30
C ILE A 48 -3.16 -15.35 -6.92
N PRO A 49 -4.19 -16.18 -6.80
CA PRO A 49 -5.50 -15.85 -7.33
C PRO A 49 -5.95 -14.53 -6.69
N LYS A 50 -6.26 -13.53 -7.52
CA LYS A 50 -6.90 -12.30 -7.05
C LYS A 50 -8.34 -12.65 -6.69
N GLU A 51 -8.57 -13.10 -5.46
CA GLU A 51 -9.92 -13.29 -4.96
C GLU A 51 -10.62 -11.95 -4.93
N LYS A 52 -11.56 -11.76 -5.86
CA LYS A 52 -12.47 -10.62 -5.78
C LYS A 52 -13.41 -10.85 -4.60
N PRO A 53 -13.60 -9.84 -3.74
CA PRO A 53 -14.53 -9.96 -2.64
C PRO A 53 -15.93 -10.26 -3.16
N LYS A 54 -16.66 -11.11 -2.43
CA LYS A 54 -18.07 -11.42 -2.72
C LYS A 54 -18.94 -10.18 -2.54
N PRO A 55 -20.17 -10.15 -3.09
CA PRO A 55 -21.11 -9.11 -2.75
C PRO A 55 -21.22 -8.97 -1.23
N ASN A 56 -21.15 -7.75 -0.70
CA ASN A 56 -21.10 -7.40 0.73
C ASN A 56 -19.77 -7.70 1.46
N GLU A 57 -18.70 -8.03 0.74
CA GLU A 57 -17.35 -8.16 1.31
C GLU A 57 -16.44 -7.08 0.72
N PHE A 58 -15.58 -6.51 1.55
CA PHE A 58 -14.54 -5.57 1.12
C PHE A 58 -13.35 -5.61 2.05
N PHE A 59 -12.22 -5.09 1.61
CA PHE A 59 -11.04 -4.90 2.43
C PHE A 59 -11.01 -3.47 2.98
N SER A 60 -10.42 -3.30 4.16
CA SER A 60 -10.24 -2.00 4.79
C SER A 60 -9.00 -1.99 5.68
N VAL A 61 -8.58 -0.82 6.13
CA VAL A 61 -7.51 -0.70 7.12
C VAL A 61 -8.12 -0.38 8.48
N GLN A 62 -7.99 -1.30 9.42
CA GLN A 62 -8.42 -1.09 10.80
C GLN A 62 -7.44 -0.16 11.53
N LEU A 63 -7.95 0.94 12.05
CA LEU A 63 -7.21 1.94 12.81
C LEU A 63 -7.27 1.67 14.32
N GLY A 64 -8.32 1.01 14.78
CA GLY A 64 -8.52 0.66 16.17
C GLY A 64 -9.89 0.04 16.42
N ALA A 65 -10.05 -0.55 17.59
CA ALA A 65 -11.32 -1.12 18.07
C ALA A 65 -11.54 -0.69 19.52
N PHE A 66 -12.73 -0.21 19.86
CA PHE A 66 -13.04 0.43 21.13
C PHE A 66 -14.44 0.03 21.63
N ILE A 67 -14.61 -0.08 22.93
CA ILE A 67 -15.89 -0.40 23.56
C ILE A 67 -16.86 0.81 23.47
N ALA A 68 -16.33 2.04 23.39
CA ALA A 68 -17.11 3.25 23.29
C ALA A 68 -16.83 3.97 21.98
N GLU A 69 -17.84 4.68 21.49
CA GLU A 69 -17.69 5.53 20.30
C GLU A 69 -16.71 6.67 20.56
N LEU A 70 -15.79 6.88 19.63
CA LEU A 70 -14.80 7.95 19.65
C LEU A 70 -15.05 8.93 18.49
N PRO A 71 -14.77 10.23 18.69
CA PRO A 71 -14.87 11.17 17.58
C PRO A 71 -13.82 10.85 16.50
N SER A 72 -14.22 10.91 15.23
CA SER A 72 -13.34 10.64 14.08
C SER A 72 -12.11 11.52 14.03
N SER A 73 -12.14 12.69 14.69
CA SER A 73 -10.98 13.59 14.82
C SER A 73 -9.76 12.94 15.48
N LYS A 74 -9.93 11.89 16.27
CA LYS A 74 -8.81 11.10 16.81
C LYS A 74 -7.99 10.38 15.75
N PHE A 75 -8.55 10.18 14.57
CA PHE A 75 -7.93 9.51 13.44
C PHE A 75 -7.64 10.46 12.28
N ALA A 76 -7.36 11.73 12.56
CA ALA A 76 -7.16 12.80 11.56
C ALA A 76 -6.03 12.55 10.56
N ILE A 77 -5.14 11.58 10.84
CA ILE A 77 -4.06 11.17 9.92
C ILE A 77 -4.58 10.35 8.75
N ALA A 78 -5.70 9.65 8.94
CA ALA A 78 -6.34 8.83 7.94
C ALA A 78 -7.47 9.59 7.23
N GLU A 79 -7.62 9.32 5.95
CA GLU A 79 -8.72 9.85 5.14
C GLU A 79 -9.89 8.85 5.12
N ASN A 80 -11.12 9.33 4.91
CA ASN A 80 -12.32 8.50 4.81
C ASN A 80 -12.48 7.54 5.99
N VAL A 81 -12.34 8.06 7.21
CA VAL A 81 -12.52 7.28 8.43
C VAL A 81 -14.00 7.13 8.75
N TYR A 82 -14.41 5.91 9.00
CA TYR A 82 -15.74 5.57 9.49
C TYR A 82 -15.62 4.46 10.52
N HIS A 83 -16.70 4.16 11.22
CA HIS A 83 -16.76 3.02 12.12
C HIS A 83 -17.92 2.08 11.79
N ILE A 84 -17.74 0.84 12.14
CA ILE A 84 -18.80 -0.16 12.17
C ILE A 84 -18.87 -0.76 13.57
N VAL A 85 -20.05 -1.18 13.98
CA VAL A 85 -20.23 -1.94 15.23
C VAL A 85 -20.24 -3.42 14.85
N ASN A 86 -19.26 -4.17 15.38
CA ASN A 86 -19.15 -5.59 15.09
C ASN A 86 -20.18 -6.44 15.89
N GLU A 87 -20.10 -7.75 15.74
CA GLU A 87 -21.01 -8.71 16.43
C GLU A 87 -20.85 -8.68 17.95
N GLU A 88 -19.72 -8.19 18.46
CA GLU A 88 -19.38 -8.07 19.90
C GLU A 88 -19.70 -6.68 20.46
N GLU A 89 -20.46 -5.85 19.72
CA GLU A 89 -20.81 -4.47 20.08
C GLU A 89 -19.58 -3.54 20.24
N ILE A 90 -18.47 -3.86 19.57
CA ILE A 90 -17.25 -3.06 19.55
C ILE A 90 -17.27 -2.12 18.36
N TYR A 91 -16.91 -0.86 18.61
CA TYR A 91 -16.73 0.16 17.57
C TYR A 91 -15.37 -0.05 16.88
N VAL A 92 -15.38 -0.49 15.64
CA VAL A 92 -14.17 -0.70 14.85
C VAL A 92 -14.02 0.41 13.84
N TYR A 93 -12.94 1.17 13.98
CA TYR A 93 -12.62 2.30 13.11
C TYR A 93 -11.81 1.84 11.91
N LEU A 94 -12.27 2.20 10.73
CA LEU A 94 -11.77 1.73 9.44
C LEU A 94 -11.42 2.93 8.56
N SER A 95 -10.43 2.75 7.69
CA SER A 95 -10.03 3.72 6.67
C SER A 95 -10.15 3.10 5.29
N GLY A 96 -11.01 3.68 4.46
CA GLY A 96 -11.25 3.27 3.08
C GLY A 96 -11.99 1.93 2.92
N GLU A 97 -12.59 1.74 1.77
CA GLU A 97 -13.21 0.49 1.33
C GLU A 97 -12.55 0.07 0.02
N PHE A 98 -11.95 -1.11 -0.02
CA PHE A 98 -11.16 -1.59 -1.14
C PHE A 98 -11.70 -2.93 -1.64
N ASN A 99 -11.80 -3.07 -2.95
CA ASN A 99 -12.18 -4.32 -3.59
C ASN A 99 -11.00 -5.28 -3.78
N ASP A 100 -9.78 -4.77 -3.65
CA ASP A 100 -8.54 -5.54 -3.80
C ASP A 100 -7.72 -5.45 -2.51
N LEU A 101 -7.15 -6.58 -2.10
CA LEU A 101 -6.29 -6.66 -0.92
C LEU A 101 -5.05 -5.78 -1.07
N ASN A 102 -4.45 -5.72 -2.27
CA ASN A 102 -3.24 -4.93 -2.50
C ASN A 102 -3.48 -3.44 -2.29
N ASP A 103 -4.65 -2.93 -2.66
CA ASP A 103 -5.01 -1.52 -2.45
C ASP A 103 -5.11 -1.20 -0.95
N ALA A 104 -5.69 -2.10 -0.17
CA ALA A 104 -5.74 -1.98 1.29
C ALA A 104 -4.34 -2.04 1.92
N VAL A 105 -3.47 -2.92 1.43
CA VAL A 105 -2.07 -3.00 1.87
C VAL A 105 -1.30 -1.72 1.54
N LEU A 106 -1.51 -1.14 0.37
CA LEU A 106 -0.90 0.14 0.00
C LEU A 106 -1.36 1.27 0.93
N GLU A 107 -2.65 1.32 1.25
CA GLU A 107 -3.18 2.31 2.19
C GLU A 107 -2.59 2.12 3.60
N LYS A 108 -2.52 0.88 4.10
CA LYS A 108 -1.83 0.56 5.36
C LYS A 108 -0.39 1.09 5.37
N ARG A 109 0.37 0.91 4.29
CA ARG A 109 1.74 1.44 4.18
C ARG A 109 1.79 2.96 4.25
N LYS A 110 0.89 3.65 3.54
CA LYS A 110 0.78 5.13 3.59
C LYS A 110 0.51 5.61 5.01
N LEU A 111 -0.43 4.98 5.72
CA LEU A 111 -0.77 5.33 7.08
C LEU A 111 0.39 5.06 8.06
N LYS A 112 1.11 3.95 7.89
CA LYS A 112 2.34 3.67 8.66
C LYS A 112 3.40 4.74 8.44
N ASN A 113 3.60 5.19 7.21
CA ASN A 113 4.56 6.24 6.87
C ASN A 113 4.16 7.61 7.46
N LYS A 114 2.86 7.85 7.65
CA LYS A 114 2.33 9.01 8.36
C LYS A 114 2.42 8.89 9.90
N GLY A 115 2.98 7.78 10.41
CA GLY A 115 3.19 7.55 11.85
C GLY A 115 2.10 6.75 12.56
N GLN A 116 1.09 6.25 11.84
CA GLN A 116 0.05 5.41 12.45
C GLN A 116 0.62 4.04 12.82
N LYS A 117 0.37 3.61 14.06
CA LYS A 117 0.84 2.33 14.58
C LYS A 117 -0.33 1.40 14.86
N ASN A 118 -0.04 0.10 14.97
CA ASN A 118 -1.03 -0.94 15.34
C ASN A 118 -2.25 -0.96 14.42
N ILE A 119 -2.01 -0.88 13.12
CA ILE A 119 -3.04 -0.95 12.08
C ILE A 119 -2.94 -2.26 11.31
N TYR A 120 -4.08 -2.79 10.92
CA TYR A 120 -4.21 -4.08 10.27
C TYR A 120 -5.05 -3.97 9.01
N VAL A 121 -4.74 -4.79 7.99
CA VAL A 121 -5.67 -4.98 6.89
C VAL A 121 -6.70 -6.01 7.32
N VAL A 122 -7.95 -5.66 7.15
CA VAL A 122 -9.08 -6.48 7.52
C VAL A 122 -10.01 -6.72 6.34
N LYS A 123 -10.68 -7.87 6.34
CA LYS A 123 -11.79 -8.17 5.47
C LYS A 123 -13.08 -7.97 6.26
N VAL A 124 -13.95 -7.13 5.76
CA VAL A 124 -15.27 -6.86 6.33
C VAL A 124 -16.31 -7.69 5.57
N ILE A 125 -17.15 -8.39 6.30
CA ILE A 125 -18.18 -9.26 5.75
C ILE A 125 -19.53 -8.80 6.35
N ASP A 126 -20.51 -8.55 5.49
CA ASP A 126 -21.86 -8.11 5.85
C ASP A 126 -21.88 -6.90 6.83
N LYS A 127 -20.86 -6.05 6.78
CA LYS A 127 -20.69 -4.85 7.62
C LYS A 127 -20.66 -5.11 9.14
N ARG A 128 -20.46 -6.33 9.56
CA ARG A 128 -20.42 -6.72 10.98
C ARG A 128 -19.26 -7.62 11.36
N LYS A 129 -18.96 -8.60 10.52
CA LYS A 129 -17.87 -9.54 10.78
C LYS A 129 -16.57 -9.00 10.23
N ILE A 130 -15.52 -8.97 11.07
CA ILE A 130 -14.19 -8.48 10.72
C ILE A 130 -13.19 -9.60 10.87
N VAL A 131 -12.39 -9.82 9.83
CA VAL A 131 -11.34 -10.83 9.80
C VAL A 131 -10.02 -10.14 9.49
N ILE A 132 -9.03 -10.28 10.37
CA ILE A 132 -7.68 -9.76 10.12
C ILE A 132 -7.04 -10.60 9.02
N VAL A 133 -6.49 -9.93 8.00
CA VAL A 133 -5.86 -10.56 6.84
C VAL A 133 -4.35 -10.35 6.87
N GLU A 134 -3.90 -9.15 7.33
CA GLU A 134 -2.47 -8.76 7.40
C GLU A 134 -2.19 -7.72 8.50
#